data_ac3eab58d5aa353b31f6ab567e102506
#
_entry.id   ac3eab58d5aa353b31f6ab567e102506
#
_cell.length_a   1.000
_cell.length_b   1.000
_cell.length_c   1.000
_cell.angle_alpha   90.00
_cell.angle_beta   90.00
_cell.angle_gamma   90.00
#
_symmetry.space_group_name_H-M   'P 1'
#
loop_
_entity.id
_entity.type
_entity.pdbx_description
1 polymer ?
#
loop_
_entity_poly.entity_id
_entity_poly.type
_entity_poly.pdbx_seq_one_letter_code
_entity_poly.pdbx_strand_id
1 'polypeptide(L)'
;SPGDNQLVPFWWYKLLKDDSFMKEVKERWELYRETSYSDEHIEQTIDSLTTLLNAKGAQGRNSQAWPRWGRYVWPNKYVAKSYDDEISYLKSWINERLIFMDRALLGKEPETPEYTQLVVSSGFNEDVIAEALPAVSHSTTSLDNQGWIYYASAVQEQGSLPTDGAIISNTGVKYQLAAYDKKNAAVLKEETVVTLHFEDTPQTEALHLLSTCTDGSSLIDVTVYYTDATHSNTQTISVGDWFSDDPTDKAVYNLDRIALTGDKLDGRRKFCMFEHKIATNKSKVIASLKIENAGNGHPSIFAVTKEGKESGGIVGIGNISCGNAASVYPNPITNGETLTIETISGSSIRLITIQGATLIQLEATDNVTKLPVNNLSQGIYLLTITNNTGKQTFKIIVK
;
A
#
# COMPACT_ATOMS: atom_id res chain seq x y z
N SER A 1 28.81 21.78 6.54
CA SER A 1 28.98 23.15 6.08
C SER A 1 30.42 23.57 6.29
N PRO A 2 31.09 24.34 5.36
CA PRO A 2 32.48 24.76 5.52
C PRO A 2 32.78 25.67 6.73
N GLY A 3 31.77 26.01 7.52
CA GLY A 3 31.92 26.87 8.72
C GLY A 3 31.81 26.15 10.06
N ASP A 4 31.50 24.84 10.09
CA ASP A 4 31.26 24.10 11.35
C ASP A 4 32.51 23.34 11.84
N ASN A 5 33.67 23.99 11.86
CA ASN A 5 34.92 23.38 12.34
C ASN A 5 34.90 22.94 13.81
N GLN A 6 33.84 23.24 14.56
CA GLN A 6 33.73 22.88 15.98
C GLN A 6 33.06 21.54 16.23
N LEU A 7 32.29 21.02 15.27
CA LEU A 7 31.47 19.80 15.44
C LEU A 7 32.06 18.57 14.77
N VAL A 8 32.98 18.73 13.81
CA VAL A 8 33.59 17.64 13.06
C VAL A 8 35.12 17.72 13.16
N PRO A 9 35.83 16.66 13.58
CA PRO A 9 37.27 16.64 13.60
C PRO A 9 37.85 16.99 12.23
N PHE A 10 38.86 17.86 12.19
CA PHE A 10 39.48 18.39 10.94
C PHE A 10 40.01 17.26 10.03
N TRP A 11 40.40 16.15 10.56
CA TRP A 11 40.93 15.00 9.83
C TRP A 11 39.85 14.24 9.05
N TRP A 12 38.58 14.33 9.42
CA TRP A 12 37.48 13.74 8.65
C TRP A 12 37.40 14.33 7.25
N TYR A 13 37.59 15.64 7.12
CA TYR A 13 37.61 16.28 5.80
C TYR A 13 38.73 15.73 4.91
N LYS A 14 39.89 15.35 5.47
CA LYS A 14 40.98 14.72 4.73
C LYS A 14 40.65 13.31 4.30
N LEU A 15 40.05 12.52 5.21
CA LEU A 15 39.63 11.15 4.90
C LEU A 15 38.53 11.12 3.82
N LEU A 16 37.57 12.03 3.86
CA LEU A 16 36.52 12.13 2.84
C LEU A 16 37.07 12.51 1.44
N LYS A 17 38.31 12.92 1.32
CA LYS A 17 39.02 13.17 0.05
C LYS A 17 39.93 12.06 -0.40
N ASP A 18 40.09 11.04 0.42
CA ASP A 18 40.88 9.85 0.09
C ASP A 18 39.98 8.81 -0.58
N ASP A 19 40.27 8.53 -1.87
CA ASP A 19 39.45 7.63 -2.68
C ASP A 19 39.42 6.19 -2.13
N SER A 20 40.54 5.74 -1.54
CA SER A 20 40.62 4.39 -0.97
C SER A 20 39.77 4.27 0.29
N PHE A 21 39.81 5.28 1.16
CA PHE A 21 38.95 5.36 2.32
C PHE A 21 37.47 5.44 1.95
N MET A 22 37.13 6.29 0.97
CA MET A 22 35.74 6.44 0.52
C MET A 22 35.22 5.17 -0.17
N LYS A 23 36.08 4.42 -0.86
CA LYS A 23 35.71 3.13 -1.42
C LYS A 23 35.33 2.14 -0.29
N GLU A 24 36.16 2.03 0.74
CA GLU A 24 35.89 1.17 1.90
C GLU A 24 34.61 1.59 2.64
N VAL A 25 34.37 2.88 2.81
CA VAL A 25 33.14 3.43 3.40
C VAL A 25 31.91 2.98 2.62
N LYS A 26 31.93 3.07 1.29
CA LYS A 26 30.82 2.64 0.41
C LYS A 26 30.56 1.15 0.51
N GLU A 27 31.60 0.33 0.40
CA GLU A 27 31.51 -1.14 0.48
C GLU A 27 30.93 -1.57 1.84
N ARG A 28 31.39 -0.95 2.94
CA ARG A 28 30.85 -1.24 4.28
C ARG A 28 29.40 -0.75 4.42
N TRP A 29 29.08 0.42 3.89
CA TRP A 29 27.71 0.92 3.93
C TRP A 29 26.76 -0.01 3.20
N GLU A 30 27.12 -0.45 1.99
CA GLU A 30 26.33 -1.40 1.21
C GLU A 30 26.09 -2.71 1.99
N LEU A 31 27.15 -3.29 2.57
CA LEU A 31 27.05 -4.49 3.42
C LEU A 31 26.10 -4.27 4.62
N TYR A 32 26.20 -3.12 5.29
CA TYR A 32 25.32 -2.83 6.42
C TYR A 32 23.87 -2.62 6.00
N ARG A 33 23.62 -2.02 4.83
CA ARG A 33 22.26 -1.87 4.28
C ARG A 33 21.61 -3.22 3.93
N GLU A 34 22.41 -4.22 3.61
CA GLU A 34 21.93 -5.60 3.39
C GLU A 34 21.74 -6.39 4.71
N THR A 35 22.24 -5.89 5.82
CA THR A 35 22.25 -6.61 7.10
C THR A 35 21.71 -5.78 8.27
N SER A 36 22.60 -5.27 9.12
CA SER A 36 22.24 -4.59 10.38
C SER A 36 21.52 -3.25 10.20
N TYR A 37 21.68 -2.61 9.06
CA TYR A 37 21.03 -1.35 8.72
C TYR A 37 19.96 -1.53 7.61
N SER A 38 19.51 -2.75 7.36
CA SER A 38 18.33 -2.96 6.53
C SER A 38 17.11 -2.32 7.20
N ASP A 39 16.18 -1.80 6.42
CA ASP A 39 14.98 -1.16 6.93
C ASP A 39 14.22 -2.11 7.84
N GLU A 40 14.08 -3.38 7.43
CA GLU A 40 13.41 -4.42 8.20
C GLU A 40 14.09 -4.68 9.55
N HIS A 41 15.43 -4.80 9.60
CA HIS A 41 16.15 -5.08 10.84
C HIS A 41 16.04 -3.92 11.84
N ILE A 42 16.10 -2.68 11.35
CA ILE A 42 15.94 -1.48 12.17
C ILE A 42 14.53 -1.40 12.74
N GLU A 43 13.51 -1.60 11.90
CA GLU A 43 12.11 -1.59 12.34
C GLU A 43 11.83 -2.68 13.38
N GLN A 44 12.26 -3.91 13.13
CA GLN A 44 12.11 -5.01 14.07
C GLN A 44 12.81 -4.72 15.41
N THR A 45 14.00 -4.10 15.37
CA THR A 45 14.73 -3.73 16.58
C THR A 45 13.96 -2.69 17.39
N ILE A 46 13.45 -1.63 16.75
CA ILE A 46 12.66 -0.59 17.42
C ILE A 46 11.39 -1.21 18.01
N ASP A 47 10.67 -2.03 17.25
CA ASP A 47 9.42 -2.66 17.69
C ASP A 47 9.63 -3.64 18.86
N SER A 48 10.70 -4.40 18.82
CA SER A 48 11.08 -5.31 19.91
C SER A 48 11.35 -4.54 21.21
N LEU A 49 12.13 -3.46 21.13
CA LEU A 49 12.44 -2.62 22.29
C LEU A 49 11.20 -1.88 22.81
N THR A 50 10.38 -1.35 21.93
CA THR A 50 9.11 -0.67 22.26
C THR A 50 8.16 -1.64 22.95
N THR A 51 8.01 -2.84 22.41
CA THR A 51 7.17 -3.90 23.00
C THR A 51 7.67 -4.26 24.41
N LEU A 52 8.98 -4.41 24.59
CA LEU A 52 9.56 -4.70 25.89
C LEU A 52 9.28 -3.59 26.92
N LEU A 53 9.44 -2.32 26.54
CA LEU A 53 9.19 -1.16 27.41
C LEU A 53 7.71 -1.05 27.81
N ASN A 54 6.81 -1.31 26.86
CA ASN A 54 5.36 -1.30 27.10
C ASN A 54 4.94 -2.47 27.99
N ALA A 55 5.38 -3.70 27.69
CA ALA A 55 5.04 -4.90 28.46
C ALA A 55 5.48 -4.82 29.93
N LYS A 56 6.58 -4.12 30.22
CA LYS A 56 7.09 -3.89 31.58
C LYS A 56 6.55 -2.61 32.22
N GLY A 57 5.66 -1.87 31.54
CA GLY A 57 5.08 -0.62 32.02
C GLY A 57 6.11 0.51 32.25
N ALA A 58 7.33 0.37 31.67
CA ALA A 58 8.39 1.36 31.86
C ALA A 58 8.02 2.70 31.21
N GLN A 59 7.43 2.66 30.02
CA GLN A 59 6.94 3.84 29.30
C GLN A 59 5.92 4.61 30.15
N GLY A 60 4.89 3.93 30.71
CA GLY A 60 3.85 4.57 31.54
C GLY A 60 4.44 5.22 32.80
N ARG A 61 5.35 4.54 33.52
CA ARG A 61 6.02 5.13 34.68
C ARG A 61 6.85 6.35 34.32
N ASN A 62 7.57 6.30 33.19
CA ASN A 62 8.34 7.44 32.72
C ASN A 62 7.45 8.64 32.38
N SER A 63 6.33 8.41 31.70
CA SER A 63 5.37 9.47 31.33
C SER A 63 4.69 10.09 32.55
N GLN A 64 4.45 9.31 33.61
CA GLN A 64 3.93 9.84 34.90
C GLN A 64 4.98 10.72 35.61
N ALA A 65 6.23 10.28 35.65
CA ALA A 65 7.32 11.03 36.27
C ALA A 65 7.68 12.31 35.49
N TRP A 66 7.59 12.24 34.17
CA TRP A 66 8.00 13.29 33.26
C TRP A 66 6.91 13.55 32.19
N PRO A 67 5.84 14.29 32.50
CA PRO A 67 4.75 14.55 31.57
C PRO A 67 5.19 15.55 30.48
N ARG A 68 5.74 15.04 29.38
CA ARG A 68 6.33 15.83 28.28
C ARG A 68 5.46 15.85 27.01
N TRP A 69 4.50 14.96 26.88
CA TRP A 69 3.68 14.86 25.68
C TRP A 69 2.93 16.16 25.38
N GLY A 70 2.98 16.60 24.12
CA GLY A 70 2.40 17.86 23.69
C GLY A 70 3.14 19.11 24.14
N ARG A 71 4.35 18.98 24.70
CA ARG A 71 5.16 20.11 25.19
C ARG A 71 6.48 20.19 24.48
N TYR A 72 6.85 21.40 24.04
CA TYR A 72 8.15 21.64 23.45
C TYR A 72 9.28 21.38 24.46
N VAL A 73 10.28 20.63 24.04
CA VAL A 73 11.50 20.36 24.81
C VAL A 73 12.70 20.69 23.93
N TRP A 74 13.41 21.75 24.30
CA TRP A 74 14.62 22.16 23.59
C TRP A 74 15.67 21.03 23.62
N PRO A 75 16.38 20.72 22.51
CA PRO A 75 16.35 21.38 21.20
C PRO A 75 15.43 20.71 20.15
N ASN A 76 14.49 19.87 20.57
CA ASN A 76 13.65 19.09 19.65
C ASN A 76 12.68 20.01 18.89
N LYS A 77 12.66 19.89 17.57
CA LYS A 77 11.68 20.59 16.73
C LYS A 77 10.32 19.88 16.75
N TYR A 78 10.33 18.55 16.81
CA TYR A 78 9.13 17.76 16.85
C TYR A 78 8.54 17.74 18.27
N VAL A 79 7.22 17.85 18.36
CA VAL A 79 6.48 17.83 19.63
C VAL A 79 5.48 16.68 19.57
N ALA A 80 5.91 15.52 20.00
CA ALA A 80 5.06 14.33 20.04
C ALA A 80 3.91 14.47 21.03
N LYS A 81 2.75 13.94 20.65
CA LYS A 81 1.54 13.93 21.49
C LYS A 81 1.46 12.69 22.38
N SER A 82 2.15 11.63 22.00
CA SER A 82 2.20 10.35 22.73
C SER A 82 3.55 9.65 22.51
N TYR A 83 3.76 8.55 23.25
CA TYR A 83 4.92 7.69 23.05
C TYR A 83 4.93 7.05 21.66
N ASP A 84 3.80 6.58 21.18
CA ASP A 84 3.69 5.93 19.88
C ASP A 84 3.90 6.92 18.72
N ASP A 85 3.47 8.15 18.90
CA ASP A 85 3.74 9.26 17.98
C ASP A 85 5.25 9.56 17.90
N GLU A 86 5.97 9.57 19.01
CA GLU A 86 7.44 9.71 19.03
C GLU A 86 8.15 8.56 18.36
N ILE A 87 7.68 7.31 18.57
CA ILE A 87 8.24 6.12 17.91
C ILE A 87 8.01 6.17 16.40
N SER A 88 6.84 6.60 15.97
CA SER A 88 6.53 6.78 14.55
C SER A 88 7.43 7.84 13.92
N TYR A 89 7.62 8.98 14.60
CA TYR A 89 8.54 10.01 14.15
C TYR A 89 9.99 9.52 14.09
N LEU A 90 10.45 8.75 15.10
CA LEU A 90 11.78 8.17 15.10
C LEU A 90 12.00 7.24 13.90
N LYS A 91 11.05 6.35 13.59
CA LYS A 91 11.13 5.46 12.42
C LYS A 91 11.21 6.25 11.11
N SER A 92 10.35 7.25 10.95
CA SER A 92 10.33 8.12 9.77
C SER A 92 11.66 8.85 9.61
N TRP A 93 12.18 9.44 10.68
CA TRP A 93 13.47 10.16 10.65
C TRP A 93 14.64 9.25 10.27
N ILE A 94 14.69 8.03 10.84
CA ILE A 94 15.73 7.05 10.51
C ILE A 94 15.64 6.66 9.03
N ASN A 95 14.44 6.37 8.52
CA ASN A 95 14.22 6.03 7.11
C ASN A 95 14.71 7.15 6.17
N GLU A 96 14.32 8.39 6.43
CA GLU A 96 14.80 9.55 5.66
C GLU A 96 16.32 9.69 5.71
N ARG A 97 16.93 9.40 6.88
CA ARG A 97 18.37 9.43 7.05
C ARG A 97 19.08 8.33 6.26
N LEU A 98 18.53 7.13 6.22
CA LEU A 98 19.07 6.02 5.42
C LEU A 98 19.00 6.35 3.92
N ILE A 99 17.87 6.85 3.44
CA ILE A 99 17.71 7.32 2.06
C ILE A 99 18.76 8.39 1.71
N PHE A 100 18.96 9.38 2.59
CA PHE A 100 19.99 10.38 2.39
C PHE A 100 21.40 9.78 2.30
N MET A 101 21.73 8.82 3.16
CA MET A 101 23.03 8.15 3.17
C MET A 101 23.22 7.27 1.93
N ASP A 102 22.20 6.54 1.49
CA ASP A 102 22.22 5.73 0.25
C ASP A 102 22.50 6.63 -0.97
N ARG A 103 21.83 7.76 -1.05
CA ARG A 103 22.10 8.76 -2.10
C ARG A 103 23.51 9.32 -2.02
N ALA A 104 23.95 9.72 -0.85
CA ALA A 104 25.24 10.39 -0.66
C ALA A 104 26.44 9.45 -0.87
N LEU A 105 26.34 8.19 -0.47
CA LEU A 105 27.44 7.23 -0.51
C LEU A 105 27.40 6.35 -1.76
N LEU A 106 26.23 5.88 -2.15
CA LEU A 106 26.05 4.90 -3.23
C LEU A 106 25.52 5.51 -4.53
N GLY A 107 25.03 6.76 -4.49
CA GLY A 107 24.33 7.39 -5.60
C GLY A 107 22.98 6.71 -5.90
N LYS A 108 22.44 5.92 -4.95
CA LYS A 108 21.15 5.27 -5.10
C LYS A 108 20.05 6.27 -4.78
N GLU A 109 19.18 6.55 -5.74
CA GLU A 109 17.95 7.28 -5.47
C GLU A 109 16.94 6.34 -4.78
N PRO A 110 16.08 6.87 -3.90
CA PRO A 110 15.03 6.07 -3.30
C PRO A 110 14.16 5.48 -4.41
N GLU A 111 13.82 4.22 -4.25
CA GLU A 111 12.85 3.62 -5.17
C GLU A 111 11.54 4.39 -5.03
N THR A 112 11.01 4.86 -6.15
CA THR A 112 9.68 5.47 -6.15
C THR A 112 8.67 4.35 -5.83
N PRO A 113 7.85 4.49 -4.79
CA PRO A 113 6.83 3.49 -4.50
C PRO A 113 5.94 3.26 -5.71
N GLU A 114 5.69 2.01 -6.04
CA GLU A 114 4.67 1.64 -7.01
C GLU A 114 3.35 1.47 -6.27
N TYR A 115 2.30 2.04 -6.83
CA TYR A 115 0.97 1.99 -6.25
C TYR A 115 0.04 1.21 -7.17
N THR A 116 -0.59 0.15 -6.63
CA THR A 116 -1.60 -0.63 -7.33
C THR A 116 -2.92 -0.51 -6.58
N GLN A 117 -3.96 -0.03 -7.26
CA GLN A 117 -5.30 0.09 -6.72
C GLN A 117 -5.89 -1.30 -6.48
N LEU A 118 -6.56 -1.48 -5.33
CA LEU A 118 -7.24 -2.71 -4.98
C LEU A 118 -8.74 -2.56 -5.24
N VAL A 119 -9.31 -3.52 -5.95
CA VAL A 119 -10.75 -3.58 -6.14
C VAL A 119 -11.38 -4.22 -4.91
N VAL A 120 -12.22 -3.46 -4.20
CA VAL A 120 -12.98 -3.95 -3.06
C VAL A 120 -14.14 -4.78 -3.59
N SER A 121 -14.11 -6.10 -3.34
CA SER A 121 -15.14 -7.04 -3.78
C SER A 121 -16.35 -7.08 -2.85
N SER A 122 -16.16 -6.78 -1.56
CA SER A 122 -17.24 -6.65 -0.58
C SER A 122 -16.81 -5.81 0.62
N GLY A 123 -17.79 -5.28 1.36
CA GLY A 123 -17.58 -4.44 2.54
C GLY A 123 -17.93 -2.96 2.31
N PHE A 124 -18.07 -2.49 1.07
CA PHE A 124 -18.76 -1.23 0.84
C PHE A 124 -20.26 -1.41 1.11
N ASN A 125 -20.80 -0.57 1.97
CA ASN A 125 -22.16 -0.70 2.48
C ASN A 125 -23.11 0.38 1.99
N GLU A 126 -22.57 1.52 1.49
CA GLU A 126 -23.37 2.67 1.09
C GLU A 126 -22.94 3.27 -0.26
N ASP A 127 -23.91 3.90 -0.94
CA ASP A 127 -23.71 4.72 -2.12
C ASP A 127 -23.85 6.19 -1.70
N VAL A 128 -22.74 6.94 -1.75
CA VAL A 128 -22.61 8.30 -1.18
C VAL A 128 -21.92 9.29 -2.13
N ILE A 129 -21.87 8.95 -3.42
CA ILE A 129 -21.33 9.81 -4.48
C ILE A 129 -22.36 9.89 -5.58
N ALA A 130 -23.05 11.04 -5.72
CA ALA A 130 -24.05 11.22 -6.77
C ALA A 130 -23.36 11.39 -8.15
N GLU A 131 -23.67 10.53 -9.10
CA GLU A 131 -23.20 10.61 -10.48
C GLU A 131 -24.15 11.39 -11.41
N ALA A 132 -25.39 11.62 -10.97
CA ALA A 132 -26.40 12.37 -11.70
C ALA A 132 -27.42 13.02 -10.74
N LEU A 133 -28.33 13.83 -11.30
CA LEU A 133 -29.44 14.45 -10.58
C LEU A 133 -30.79 13.80 -10.92
N PRO A 134 -31.74 13.71 -9.99
CA PRO A 134 -31.62 14.18 -8.60
C PRO A 134 -30.78 13.25 -7.74
N ALA A 135 -29.95 13.81 -6.86
CA ALA A 135 -29.00 13.07 -6.03
C ALA A 135 -29.65 11.94 -5.21
N VAL A 136 -30.86 12.14 -4.71
CA VAL A 136 -31.64 11.14 -3.98
C VAL A 136 -31.98 9.88 -4.78
N SER A 137 -31.91 9.93 -6.10
CA SER A 137 -32.12 8.76 -6.96
C SER A 137 -30.84 8.00 -7.27
N HIS A 138 -29.69 8.55 -6.90
CA HIS A 138 -28.36 8.08 -7.24
C HIS A 138 -27.47 7.87 -6.01
N SER A 139 -28.05 7.91 -4.81
CA SER A 139 -27.32 7.66 -3.55
C SER A 139 -28.26 7.10 -2.50
N THR A 140 -27.76 6.20 -1.66
CA THR A 140 -28.60 5.46 -0.69
C THR A 140 -28.74 6.20 0.62
N THR A 141 -27.71 6.94 1.04
CA THR A 141 -27.68 7.66 2.32
C THR A 141 -26.80 8.89 2.24
N SER A 142 -26.75 9.67 3.31
CA SER A 142 -25.82 10.78 3.47
C SER A 142 -24.59 10.38 4.30
N LEU A 143 -23.47 11.04 4.04
CA LEU A 143 -22.24 10.87 4.81
C LEU A 143 -22.37 11.43 6.23
N ASP A 144 -23.07 12.54 6.38
CA ASP A 144 -23.28 13.23 7.65
C ASP A 144 -24.74 13.16 8.13
N ASN A 145 -25.01 13.71 9.31
CA ASN A 145 -26.37 13.82 9.87
C ASN A 145 -27.19 14.98 9.28
N GLN A 146 -26.60 15.74 8.33
CA GLN A 146 -27.24 16.91 7.71
C GLN A 146 -27.70 16.67 6.27
N GLY A 147 -27.47 15.46 5.73
CA GLY A 147 -27.95 15.07 4.42
C GLY A 147 -27.00 15.43 3.27
N TRP A 148 -25.68 15.48 3.49
CA TRP A 148 -24.71 15.83 2.47
C TRP A 148 -23.89 14.61 2.00
N ILE A 149 -23.56 14.62 0.70
CA ILE A 149 -22.75 13.61 0.01
C ILE A 149 -21.76 14.28 -0.92
N TYR A 150 -20.79 13.51 -1.44
CA TYR A 150 -19.97 13.92 -2.57
C TYR A 150 -20.74 13.78 -3.90
N TYR A 151 -20.19 14.30 -4.97
CA TYR A 151 -20.73 14.18 -6.31
C TYR A 151 -19.63 14.08 -7.37
N ALA A 152 -19.96 13.46 -8.49
CA ALA A 152 -19.09 13.30 -9.64
C ALA A 152 -19.10 14.54 -10.56
N SER A 153 -18.05 14.69 -11.37
CA SER A 153 -17.92 15.80 -12.32
C SER A 153 -19.02 15.83 -13.40
N ALA A 154 -19.75 14.73 -13.59
CA ALA A 154 -20.94 14.71 -14.43
C ALA A 154 -22.11 15.54 -13.87
N VAL A 155 -22.20 15.73 -12.55
CA VAL A 155 -23.17 16.60 -11.89
C VAL A 155 -22.75 18.07 -12.00
N GLN A 156 -21.51 18.34 -11.60
CA GLN A 156 -20.91 19.67 -11.59
C GLN A 156 -19.39 19.50 -11.65
N GLU A 157 -18.71 20.15 -12.57
CA GLU A 157 -17.26 19.97 -12.77
C GLU A 157 -16.42 20.45 -11.59
N GLN A 158 -16.78 21.58 -10.99
CA GLN A 158 -16.00 22.19 -9.92
C GLN A 158 -16.34 21.62 -8.54
N GLY A 159 -15.31 21.21 -7.80
CA GLY A 159 -15.47 20.67 -6.47
C GLY A 159 -15.92 19.21 -6.43
N SER A 160 -15.92 18.53 -7.54
CA SER A 160 -16.38 17.16 -7.74
C SER A 160 -15.28 16.13 -7.68
N LEU A 161 -15.68 14.88 -7.57
CA LEU A 161 -14.83 13.72 -7.82
C LEU A 161 -14.78 13.40 -9.31
N PRO A 162 -13.66 12.87 -9.86
CA PRO A 162 -13.55 12.50 -11.27
C PRO A 162 -14.59 11.45 -11.66
N THR A 163 -15.20 11.57 -12.83
CA THR A 163 -16.23 10.61 -13.30
C THR A 163 -15.67 9.19 -13.50
N ASP A 164 -14.39 9.07 -13.85
CA ASP A 164 -13.69 7.79 -13.97
C ASP A 164 -13.22 7.21 -12.62
N GLY A 165 -13.40 7.96 -11.53
CA GLY A 165 -13.01 7.57 -10.19
C GLY A 165 -11.50 7.55 -9.94
N ALA A 166 -10.67 7.97 -10.90
CA ALA A 166 -9.21 7.96 -10.75
C ALA A 166 -8.75 9.20 -9.96
N ILE A 167 -8.06 8.98 -8.85
CA ILE A 167 -7.54 10.04 -7.97
C ILE A 167 -6.04 9.83 -7.78
N ILE A 168 -5.29 10.93 -7.83
CA ILE A 168 -3.89 11.00 -7.38
C ILE A 168 -3.86 11.94 -6.19
N SER A 169 -3.44 11.42 -5.02
CA SER A 169 -3.34 12.24 -3.82
C SER A 169 -2.19 13.26 -3.92
N ASN A 170 -2.18 14.23 -3.02
CA ASN A 170 -1.08 15.21 -2.93
C ASN A 170 0.28 14.57 -2.62
N THR A 171 0.31 13.34 -2.09
CA THR A 171 1.52 12.55 -1.83
C THR A 171 1.92 11.67 -3.02
N GLY A 172 1.11 11.62 -4.08
CA GLY A 172 1.34 10.85 -5.29
C GLY A 172 0.77 9.42 -5.27
N VAL A 173 0.06 9.02 -4.21
CA VAL A 173 -0.64 7.73 -4.16
C VAL A 173 -1.81 7.75 -5.13
N LYS A 174 -1.92 6.68 -5.92
CA LYS A 174 -2.98 6.53 -6.92
C LYS A 174 -4.13 5.71 -6.33
N TYR A 175 -5.33 6.24 -6.38
CA TYR A 175 -6.55 5.58 -5.93
C TYR A 175 -7.53 5.38 -7.09
N GLN A 176 -8.34 4.33 -7.00
CA GLN A 176 -9.49 4.10 -7.85
C GLN A 176 -10.73 3.99 -6.96
N LEU A 177 -11.64 4.94 -7.08
CA LEU A 177 -12.95 4.86 -6.44
C LEU A 177 -13.78 3.76 -7.13
N ALA A 178 -14.67 3.15 -6.37
CA ALA A 178 -15.66 2.23 -6.95
C ALA A 178 -16.63 2.97 -7.88
N ALA A 179 -17.29 2.22 -8.76
CA ALA A 179 -18.31 2.79 -9.65
C ALA A 179 -19.40 3.49 -8.83
N TYR A 180 -19.80 4.68 -9.30
CA TYR A 180 -20.70 5.54 -8.53
C TYR A 180 -22.17 5.10 -8.57
N ASP A 181 -22.53 4.22 -9.50
CA ASP A 181 -23.86 3.59 -9.62
C ASP A 181 -24.06 2.38 -8.67
N LYS A 182 -23.17 2.22 -7.71
CA LYS A 182 -23.17 1.11 -6.74
C LYS A 182 -22.75 1.60 -5.36
N LYS A 183 -22.75 0.70 -4.38
CA LYS A 183 -22.11 0.96 -3.09
C LYS A 183 -20.64 1.30 -3.30
N ASN A 184 -20.26 2.53 -3.00
CA ASN A 184 -18.96 3.12 -3.34
C ASN A 184 -18.13 3.55 -2.13
N ALA A 185 -18.67 3.34 -0.91
CA ALA A 185 -17.95 3.60 0.33
C ALA A 185 -18.33 2.61 1.44
N ALA A 186 -17.38 2.39 2.35
CA ALA A 186 -17.63 1.80 3.65
C ALA A 186 -17.88 2.92 4.66
N VAL A 187 -19.14 3.19 4.99
CA VAL A 187 -19.58 4.27 5.89
C VAL A 187 -19.82 3.68 7.29
N LEU A 188 -19.03 4.14 8.27
CA LEU A 188 -19.12 3.66 9.66
C LEU A 188 -19.97 4.65 10.49
N LYS A 189 -21.23 4.75 10.14
CA LYS A 189 -22.25 5.60 10.79
C LYS A 189 -23.24 4.76 11.57
N GLU A 190 -24.08 3.99 10.90
CA GLU A 190 -25.02 3.04 11.52
C GLU A 190 -24.28 1.72 11.85
N GLU A 191 -23.47 1.23 10.93
CA GLU A 191 -22.54 0.14 11.15
C GLU A 191 -21.23 0.69 11.68
N THR A 192 -20.83 0.28 12.86
CA THR A 192 -19.57 0.73 13.48
C THR A 192 -18.37 -0.13 13.11
N VAL A 193 -18.61 -1.24 12.42
CA VAL A 193 -17.57 -2.20 12.00
C VAL A 193 -17.83 -2.64 10.57
N VAL A 194 -16.82 -2.55 9.72
CA VAL A 194 -16.85 -3.08 8.35
C VAL A 194 -15.64 -3.97 8.11
N THR A 195 -15.79 -4.94 7.20
CA THR A 195 -14.67 -5.78 6.73
C THR A 195 -14.59 -5.68 5.22
N LEU A 196 -13.48 -5.14 4.72
CA LEU A 196 -13.22 -5.04 3.30
C LEU A 196 -12.52 -6.31 2.80
N HIS A 197 -13.05 -6.91 1.75
CA HIS A 197 -12.42 -7.96 0.99
C HIS A 197 -12.04 -7.43 -0.39
N PHE A 198 -11.01 -8.00 -0.99
CA PHE A 198 -10.49 -7.58 -2.28
C PHE A 198 -10.71 -8.68 -3.33
N GLU A 199 -10.79 -8.29 -4.60
CA GLU A 199 -10.85 -9.28 -5.69
C GLU A 199 -9.57 -10.11 -5.77
N ASP A 200 -8.41 -9.45 -5.58
CA ASP A 200 -7.12 -10.09 -5.45
C ASP A 200 -6.74 -10.26 -3.99
N THR A 201 -5.86 -11.21 -3.72
CA THR A 201 -5.27 -11.42 -2.39
C THR A 201 -3.90 -10.73 -2.35
N PRO A 202 -3.81 -9.44 -1.96
CA PRO A 202 -2.58 -8.69 -2.07
C PRO A 202 -1.54 -9.15 -1.04
N GLN A 203 -0.28 -9.09 -1.47
CA GLN A 203 0.89 -9.20 -0.61
C GLN A 203 1.69 -7.89 -0.76
N THR A 204 1.89 -7.16 0.34
CA THR A 204 2.44 -5.80 0.28
C THR A 204 3.05 -5.39 1.60
N GLU A 205 3.90 -4.37 1.59
CA GLU A 205 4.47 -3.75 2.80
C GLU A 205 3.48 -2.80 3.48
N ALA A 206 2.63 -2.15 2.70
CA ALA A 206 1.62 -1.24 3.23
C ALA A 206 0.38 -1.17 2.34
N LEU A 207 -0.75 -0.84 2.98
CA LEU A 207 -1.97 -0.40 2.32
C LEU A 207 -2.16 1.09 2.58
N HIS A 208 -2.69 1.80 1.60
CA HIS A 208 -3.12 3.19 1.72
C HIS A 208 -4.63 3.25 1.64
N LEU A 209 -5.27 3.85 2.65
CA LEU A 209 -6.70 4.09 2.68
C LEU A 209 -6.99 5.52 2.27
N LEU A 210 -7.94 5.71 1.36
CA LEU A 210 -8.54 7.02 1.10
C LEU A 210 -9.83 7.12 1.91
N SER A 211 -9.91 8.10 2.80
CA SER A 211 -10.99 8.20 3.77
C SER A 211 -11.44 9.64 4.01
N THR A 212 -12.59 9.78 4.63
CA THR A 212 -13.03 11.04 5.24
C THR A 212 -13.78 10.76 6.54
N CYS A 213 -14.00 11.78 7.35
CA CYS A 213 -14.89 11.70 8.48
C CYS A 213 -15.87 12.88 8.47
N THR A 214 -17.09 12.67 8.92
CA THR A 214 -18.11 13.69 9.01
C THR A 214 -18.65 13.81 10.43
N ASP A 215 -19.32 14.93 10.75
CA ASP A 215 -19.79 15.26 12.09
C ASP A 215 -18.65 15.28 13.13
N GLY A 216 -17.50 15.79 12.72
CA GLY A 216 -16.25 15.83 13.47
C GLY A 216 -15.25 14.75 13.06
N SER A 217 -14.06 14.80 13.63
CA SER A 217 -13.03 13.76 13.43
C SER A 217 -13.33 12.53 14.27
N SER A 218 -12.84 11.37 13.85
CA SER A 218 -12.95 10.13 14.61
C SER A 218 -11.65 9.34 14.62
N LEU A 219 -11.56 8.37 15.51
CA LEU A 219 -10.54 7.31 15.48
C LEU A 219 -11.12 6.08 14.78
N ILE A 220 -10.32 5.41 13.97
CA ILE A 220 -10.62 4.09 13.45
C ILE A 220 -9.55 3.11 13.91
N ASP A 221 -9.99 1.91 14.26
CA ASP A 221 -9.13 0.77 14.56
C ASP A 221 -9.08 -0.15 13.35
N VAL A 222 -7.88 -0.34 12.80
CA VAL A 222 -7.66 -1.12 11.58
C VAL A 222 -6.87 -2.38 11.91
N THR A 223 -7.40 -3.54 11.53
CA THR A 223 -6.74 -4.85 11.70
C THR A 223 -6.68 -5.57 10.35
N VAL A 224 -5.47 -5.96 9.94
CA VAL A 224 -5.24 -6.73 8.71
C VAL A 224 -5.30 -8.21 9.04
N TYR A 225 -6.17 -8.96 8.36
CA TYR A 225 -6.27 -10.42 8.45
C TYR A 225 -5.57 -11.06 7.26
N TYR A 226 -4.83 -12.13 7.53
CA TYR A 226 -4.06 -12.86 6.53
C TYR A 226 -4.69 -14.22 6.21
N THR A 227 -4.37 -14.76 5.05
CA THR A 227 -4.90 -16.06 4.58
C THR A 227 -4.46 -17.24 5.42
N ASP A 228 -3.39 -17.10 6.21
CA ASP A 228 -2.91 -18.09 7.17
C ASP A 228 -3.65 -18.08 8.52
N ALA A 229 -4.79 -17.38 8.59
CA ALA A 229 -5.61 -17.18 9.78
C ALA A 229 -4.95 -16.36 10.91
N THR A 230 -3.83 -15.70 10.65
CA THR A 230 -3.24 -14.72 11.56
C THR A 230 -3.73 -13.30 11.25
N HIS A 231 -3.45 -12.36 12.11
CA HIS A 231 -3.74 -10.95 11.89
C HIS A 231 -2.62 -10.04 12.40
N SER A 232 -2.61 -8.77 11.96
CA SER A 232 -1.73 -7.73 12.50
C SER A 232 -2.15 -7.32 13.91
N ASN A 233 -1.29 -6.57 14.59
CA ASN A 233 -1.76 -5.73 15.69
C ASN A 233 -2.74 -4.70 15.13
N THR A 234 -3.70 -4.30 15.95
CA THR A 234 -4.63 -3.22 15.60
C THR A 234 -3.88 -1.89 15.53
N GLN A 235 -4.10 -1.14 14.45
CA GLN A 235 -3.53 0.18 14.23
C GLN A 235 -4.65 1.22 14.40
N THR A 236 -4.52 2.09 15.38
CA THR A 236 -5.49 3.18 15.62
C THR A 236 -5.07 4.42 14.84
N ILE A 237 -5.98 4.95 14.04
CA ILE A 237 -5.75 6.05 13.10
C ILE A 237 -6.77 7.16 13.35
N SER A 238 -6.30 8.41 13.33
CA SER A 238 -7.19 9.58 13.40
C SER A 238 -7.60 10.01 12.00
N VAL A 239 -8.89 9.96 11.69
CA VAL A 239 -9.48 10.48 10.46
C VAL A 239 -10.06 11.85 10.73
N GLY A 240 -9.58 12.87 10.02
CA GLY A 240 -10.02 14.25 10.19
C GLY A 240 -11.43 14.50 9.63
N ASP A 241 -12.06 15.55 10.12
CA ASP A 241 -13.33 16.04 9.56
C ASP A 241 -13.15 16.47 8.10
N TRP A 242 -14.11 16.15 7.25
CA TRP A 242 -14.06 16.46 5.81
C TRP A 242 -14.05 17.95 5.50
N PHE A 243 -14.52 18.79 6.41
CA PHE A 243 -14.44 20.24 6.28
C PHE A 243 -13.14 20.77 6.86
N SER A 244 -12.37 21.50 6.07
CA SER A 244 -11.11 22.11 6.51
C SER A 244 -10.84 23.42 5.78
N ASP A 245 -10.33 24.40 6.52
CA ASP A 245 -9.80 25.66 5.97
C ASP A 245 -8.32 25.52 5.54
N ASP A 246 -7.66 24.43 5.93
CA ASP A 246 -6.25 24.15 5.66
C ASP A 246 -6.09 22.99 4.69
N PRO A 247 -5.46 23.19 3.50
CA PRO A 247 -5.15 22.13 2.55
C PRO A 247 -3.99 21.23 2.98
N THR A 248 -3.24 21.59 4.03
CA THR A 248 -2.08 20.83 4.50
C THR A 248 -2.52 19.45 5.01
N ASP A 249 -1.75 18.43 4.72
CA ASP A 249 -2.00 17.04 5.11
C ASP A 249 -3.30 16.41 4.55
N LYS A 250 -3.87 17.02 3.50
CA LYS A 250 -5.04 16.45 2.81
C LYS A 250 -4.60 15.66 1.57
N ALA A 251 -5.13 14.46 1.39
CA ALA A 251 -4.92 13.66 0.19
C ALA A 251 -5.58 14.32 -1.03
N VAL A 252 -6.82 14.75 -0.85
CA VAL A 252 -7.60 15.50 -1.84
C VAL A 252 -8.23 16.71 -1.15
N TYR A 253 -8.16 17.86 -1.77
CA TYR A 253 -8.71 19.10 -1.25
C TYR A 253 -9.51 19.86 -2.33
N ASN A 254 -10.19 20.94 -1.95
CA ASN A 254 -11.08 21.73 -2.81
C ASN A 254 -12.31 20.95 -3.30
N LEU A 255 -12.69 19.88 -2.63
CA LEU A 255 -13.95 19.22 -2.91
C LEU A 255 -15.13 20.08 -2.41
N ASP A 256 -16.29 19.81 -2.95
CA ASP A 256 -17.56 20.34 -2.50
C ASP A 256 -18.53 19.19 -2.22
N ARG A 257 -19.73 19.50 -1.79
CA ARG A 257 -20.78 18.55 -1.43
C ARG A 257 -22.13 18.99 -1.96
N ILE A 258 -23.01 18.03 -2.17
CA ILE A 258 -24.38 18.23 -2.60
C ILE A 258 -25.35 17.71 -1.52
N ALA A 259 -26.44 18.43 -1.32
CA ALA A 259 -27.51 17.93 -0.46
C ALA A 259 -28.24 16.78 -1.16
N LEU A 260 -28.37 15.64 -0.47
CA LEU A 260 -29.08 14.45 -0.95
C LEU A 260 -30.52 14.75 -1.35
N THR A 261 -31.16 15.70 -0.64
CA THR A 261 -32.51 16.16 -0.97
C THR A 261 -32.45 17.60 -1.45
N GLY A 262 -32.99 17.83 -2.64
CA GLY A 262 -33.13 19.18 -3.24
C GLY A 262 -31.87 19.65 -3.98
N ASP A 263 -30.86 18.80 -4.17
CA ASP A 263 -29.73 18.99 -5.06
C ASP A 263 -28.93 20.30 -4.85
N LYS A 264 -28.94 20.82 -3.64
CA LYS A 264 -28.25 22.07 -3.32
C LYS A 264 -26.75 21.83 -3.17
N LEU A 265 -25.94 22.53 -3.96
CA LEU A 265 -24.49 22.58 -3.80
C LEU A 265 -24.09 23.50 -2.64
N ASP A 266 -23.09 23.10 -1.85
CA ASP A 266 -22.55 23.93 -0.75
C ASP A 266 -21.75 25.14 -1.31
N GLY A 267 -20.89 24.91 -2.30
CA GLY A 267 -20.15 25.93 -3.02
C GLY A 267 -18.88 26.42 -2.30
N ARG A 268 -18.62 25.99 -1.06
CA ARG A 268 -17.45 26.45 -0.27
C ARG A 268 -16.13 25.89 -0.74
N ARG A 269 -16.12 24.67 -1.32
CA ARG A 269 -14.91 23.98 -1.79
C ARG A 269 -13.83 23.79 -0.70
N LYS A 270 -14.26 23.48 0.50
CA LYS A 270 -13.42 23.26 1.67
C LYS A 270 -13.50 21.83 2.18
N PHE A 271 -14.06 20.94 1.37
CA PHE A 271 -14.16 19.53 1.71
C PHE A 271 -12.94 18.77 1.19
N CYS A 272 -12.60 17.70 1.87
CA CYS A 272 -11.35 16.99 1.66
C CYS A 272 -11.46 15.50 1.98
N MET A 273 -10.50 14.74 1.45
CA MET A 273 -10.23 13.36 1.85
C MET A 273 -8.82 13.24 2.42
N PHE A 274 -8.61 12.25 3.25
CA PHE A 274 -7.38 11.94 3.94
C PHE A 274 -6.79 10.63 3.46
N GLU A 275 -5.48 10.54 3.50
CA GLU A 275 -4.72 9.33 3.22
C GLU A 275 -4.13 8.77 4.51
N HIS A 276 -4.22 7.45 4.67
CA HIS A 276 -3.65 6.76 5.83
C HIS A 276 -2.89 5.53 5.38
N LYS A 277 -1.62 5.44 5.80
CA LYS A 277 -0.77 4.29 5.55
C LYS A 277 -0.96 3.26 6.66
N ILE A 278 -1.29 2.03 6.27
CA ILE A 278 -1.48 0.86 7.13
C ILE A 278 -0.30 -0.07 6.91
N ALA A 279 0.51 -0.27 7.94
CA ALA A 279 1.60 -1.24 7.87
C ALA A 279 1.06 -2.68 7.78
N THR A 280 1.64 -3.48 6.92
CA THR A 280 1.28 -4.88 6.74
C THR A 280 2.52 -5.78 6.82
N ASN A 281 2.34 -7.08 6.89
CA ASN A 281 3.45 -8.02 6.80
C ASN A 281 3.68 -8.41 5.34
N LYS A 282 4.76 -7.92 4.73
CA LYS A 282 5.12 -8.18 3.33
C LYS A 282 5.31 -9.66 2.98
N SER A 283 5.50 -10.52 3.99
CA SER A 283 5.65 -11.96 3.79
C SER A 283 4.33 -12.72 3.84
N LYS A 284 3.21 -12.04 4.10
CA LYS A 284 1.89 -12.64 4.25
C LYS A 284 0.90 -12.11 3.23
N VAL A 285 0.02 -12.98 2.80
CA VAL A 285 -1.07 -12.65 1.87
C VAL A 285 -2.27 -12.13 2.65
N ILE A 286 -2.76 -10.95 2.30
CA ILE A 286 -3.87 -10.30 2.97
C ILE A 286 -5.19 -10.95 2.51
N ALA A 287 -6.02 -11.36 3.47
CA ALA A 287 -7.35 -11.90 3.24
C ALA A 287 -8.43 -10.80 3.33
N SER A 288 -8.32 -9.91 4.31
CA SER A 288 -9.28 -8.84 4.53
C SER A 288 -8.74 -7.74 5.45
N LEU A 289 -9.44 -6.62 5.46
CA LEU A 289 -9.17 -5.48 6.31
C LEU A 289 -10.39 -5.18 7.15
N LYS A 290 -10.31 -5.37 8.47
CA LYS A 290 -11.36 -5.01 9.42
C LYS A 290 -11.13 -3.58 9.89
N ILE A 291 -12.17 -2.76 9.86
CA ILE A 291 -12.14 -1.36 10.28
C ILE A 291 -13.29 -1.13 11.26
N GLU A 292 -12.98 -0.56 12.42
CA GLU A 292 -13.92 -0.26 13.48
C GLU A 292 -13.88 1.24 13.79
N ASN A 293 -15.03 1.86 13.92
CA ASN A 293 -15.12 3.23 14.41
C ASN A 293 -14.93 3.24 15.94
N ALA A 294 -13.85 3.81 16.39
CA ALA A 294 -13.47 3.92 17.81
C ALA A 294 -13.71 5.34 18.39
N GLY A 295 -14.38 6.22 17.65
CA GLY A 295 -14.67 7.60 18.05
C GLY A 295 -16.13 7.98 17.84
N ASN A 296 -16.39 9.29 17.75
CA ASN A 296 -17.75 9.82 17.72
C ASN A 296 -18.19 10.37 16.34
N GLY A 297 -17.25 10.64 15.43
CA GLY A 297 -17.55 11.04 14.06
C GLY A 297 -17.96 9.85 13.21
N HIS A 298 -18.29 10.10 11.93
CA HIS A 298 -18.70 9.09 10.96
C HIS A 298 -17.61 8.91 9.90
N PRO A 299 -16.60 8.05 10.16
CA PRO A 299 -15.56 7.79 9.18
C PRO A 299 -16.10 6.98 8.01
N SER A 300 -15.56 7.25 6.83
CA SER A 300 -15.91 6.57 5.59
C SER A 300 -14.67 6.26 4.78
N ILE A 301 -14.57 5.05 4.23
CA ILE A 301 -13.46 4.59 3.39
C ILE A 301 -13.94 4.44 1.96
N PHE A 302 -13.22 5.05 1.02
CA PHE A 302 -13.60 5.12 -0.40
C PHE A 302 -12.73 4.27 -1.31
N ALA A 303 -11.45 4.09 -0.98
CA ALA A 303 -10.54 3.31 -1.79
C ALA A 303 -9.38 2.75 -0.95
N VAL A 304 -8.78 1.68 -1.46
CA VAL A 304 -7.59 1.07 -0.90
C VAL A 304 -6.57 0.85 -2.01
N THR A 305 -5.32 1.19 -1.73
CA THR A 305 -4.20 1.01 -2.66
C THR A 305 -3.07 0.28 -1.95
N LYS A 306 -2.44 -0.69 -2.60
CA LYS A 306 -1.23 -1.33 -2.08
C LYS A 306 0.02 -0.56 -2.50
N GLU A 307 0.98 -0.43 -1.60
CA GLU A 307 2.31 0.09 -1.85
C GLU A 307 3.30 -1.06 -2.02
N GLY A 308 4.23 -0.89 -2.91
CA GLY A 308 5.31 -1.83 -3.15
C GLY A 308 5.26 -2.38 -4.56
N LYS A 309 6.44 -2.68 -5.10
CA LYS A 309 6.56 -3.53 -6.29
C LYS A 309 5.82 -4.82 -5.96
N GLU A 310 5.10 -5.36 -6.94
CA GLU A 310 4.83 -6.78 -6.87
C GLU A 310 6.18 -7.43 -6.60
N SER A 311 6.41 -7.83 -5.35
CA SER A 311 7.55 -8.68 -5.10
C SER A 311 7.36 -9.80 -6.10
N GLY A 312 8.34 -10.02 -6.96
CA GLY A 312 8.41 -11.22 -7.79
C GLY A 312 8.48 -12.44 -6.88
N GLY A 313 7.67 -12.42 -5.85
CA GLY A 313 7.27 -13.55 -5.06
C GLY A 313 6.71 -14.50 -6.08
N ILE A 314 7.23 -15.68 -6.10
CA ILE A 314 6.68 -16.83 -6.79
C ILE A 314 5.20 -16.80 -6.47
N VAL A 315 4.42 -16.15 -7.34
CA VAL A 315 2.96 -16.15 -7.28
C VAL A 315 2.62 -17.63 -7.39
N GLY A 316 2.18 -18.20 -6.28
CA GLY A 316 1.41 -19.42 -6.38
C GLY A 316 0.29 -19.04 -7.33
N ILE A 317 0.30 -19.66 -8.51
CA ILE A 317 -0.53 -19.33 -9.65
C ILE A 317 -2.00 -19.39 -9.21
N GLY A 318 -2.53 -18.23 -8.77
CA GLY A 318 -3.94 -17.95 -8.76
C GLY A 318 -4.28 -17.45 -10.16
N ASN A 319 -5.17 -18.13 -10.84
CA ASN A 319 -5.63 -17.80 -12.17
C ASN A 319 -6.01 -16.33 -12.26
N ILE A 320 -5.24 -15.52 -13.00
CA ILE A 320 -5.74 -14.27 -13.54
C ILE A 320 -6.76 -14.70 -14.60
N SER A 321 -8.01 -14.54 -14.28
CA SER A 321 -9.14 -14.76 -15.18
C SER A 321 -9.22 -13.60 -16.16
N CYS A 322 -8.32 -13.56 -17.14
CA CYS A 322 -8.62 -12.98 -18.46
C CYS A 322 -9.20 -14.14 -19.29
N GLY A 323 -10.30 -13.93 -19.95
CA GLY A 323 -10.95 -14.93 -20.78
C GLY A 323 -9.94 -15.66 -21.68
N ASN A 324 -9.83 -16.99 -21.53
CA ASN A 324 -8.84 -17.93 -22.05
C ASN A 324 -7.55 -18.05 -21.23
N ALA A 325 -7.67 -18.39 -19.95
CA ALA A 325 -6.53 -18.77 -19.11
C ALA A 325 -5.83 -20.03 -19.67
N ALA A 326 -4.51 -19.91 -19.91
CA ALA A 326 -3.70 -21.09 -20.24
C ALA A 326 -3.63 -22.05 -19.03
N SER A 327 -3.61 -23.35 -19.25
CA SER A 327 -3.37 -24.36 -18.24
C SER A 327 -2.13 -25.19 -18.57
N VAL A 328 -1.42 -25.65 -17.54
CA VAL A 328 -0.16 -26.39 -17.70
C VAL A 328 -0.10 -27.54 -16.72
N TYR A 329 -0.06 -28.77 -17.22
CA TYR A 329 -0.04 -29.98 -16.39
C TYR A 329 0.65 -31.17 -17.09
N PRO A 330 1.15 -32.19 -16.32
CA PRO A 330 1.23 -32.22 -14.87
C PRO A 330 2.33 -31.30 -14.32
N ASN A 331 2.15 -30.78 -13.14
CA ASN A 331 3.14 -30.01 -12.41
C ASN A 331 3.01 -30.27 -10.91
N PRO A 332 3.97 -30.93 -10.24
CA PRO A 332 5.31 -31.35 -10.75
C PRO A 332 5.28 -32.38 -11.88
N ILE A 333 6.36 -32.41 -12.69
CA ILE A 333 6.57 -33.34 -13.78
C ILE A 333 7.89 -34.11 -13.58
N THR A 334 7.94 -35.37 -14.02
CA THR A 334 9.17 -36.19 -14.02
C THR A 334 9.93 -36.01 -15.33
N ASN A 335 11.26 -35.98 -15.24
CA ASN A 335 12.10 -35.90 -16.46
C ASN A 335 11.77 -37.09 -17.39
N GLY A 336 11.54 -36.81 -18.68
CA GLY A 336 11.07 -37.77 -19.66
C GLY A 336 9.57 -37.81 -19.90
N GLU A 337 8.77 -37.19 -19.03
CA GLU A 337 7.32 -37.01 -19.23
C GLU A 337 7.00 -35.83 -20.16
N THR A 338 5.73 -35.72 -20.52
CA THR A 338 5.24 -34.66 -21.42
C THR A 338 4.35 -33.69 -20.67
N LEU A 339 4.72 -32.41 -20.70
CA LEU A 339 3.91 -31.31 -20.19
C LEU A 339 2.82 -30.96 -21.22
N THR A 340 1.59 -30.92 -20.78
CA THR A 340 0.46 -30.47 -21.60
C THR A 340 0.18 -29.01 -21.30
N ILE A 341 0.11 -28.20 -22.34
CA ILE A 341 -0.10 -26.76 -22.28
C ILE A 341 -1.37 -26.46 -23.07
N GLU A 342 -2.41 -26.01 -22.39
CA GLU A 342 -3.62 -25.52 -23.04
C GLU A 342 -3.53 -24.00 -23.16
N THR A 343 -3.59 -23.46 -24.37
CA THR A 343 -3.47 -22.03 -24.66
C THR A 343 -4.09 -21.72 -26.02
N ILE A 344 -4.18 -20.46 -26.37
CA ILE A 344 -4.70 -20.04 -27.68
C ILE A 344 -3.66 -20.37 -28.77
N SER A 345 -4.11 -20.91 -29.91
CA SER A 345 -3.27 -21.07 -31.10
C SER A 345 -2.58 -19.76 -31.48
N GLY A 346 -1.31 -19.80 -31.88
CA GLY A 346 -0.46 -18.65 -32.13
C GLY A 346 0.24 -18.07 -30.90
N SER A 347 0.07 -18.68 -29.71
CA SER A 347 0.80 -18.27 -28.50
C SER A 347 2.27 -18.68 -28.59
N SER A 348 3.19 -17.78 -28.25
CA SER A 348 4.61 -18.07 -28.09
C SER A 348 4.85 -18.69 -26.71
N ILE A 349 5.45 -19.88 -26.68
CA ILE A 349 5.75 -20.65 -25.46
C ILE A 349 7.27 -20.72 -25.30
N ARG A 350 7.78 -20.34 -24.12
CA ARG A 350 9.22 -20.41 -23.79
C ARG A 350 9.42 -21.07 -22.43
N LEU A 351 10.27 -22.10 -22.39
CA LEU A 351 10.77 -22.69 -21.15
C LEU A 351 12.16 -22.13 -20.86
N ILE A 352 12.33 -21.54 -19.69
CA ILE A 352 13.59 -20.89 -19.29
C ILE A 352 14.06 -21.40 -17.93
N THR A 353 15.37 -21.35 -17.69
CA THR A 353 15.93 -21.57 -16.35
C THR A 353 15.62 -20.38 -15.43
N ILE A 354 15.78 -20.56 -14.13
CA ILE A 354 15.66 -19.47 -13.16
C ILE A 354 16.71 -18.37 -13.35
N GLN A 355 17.82 -18.64 -14.06
CA GLN A 355 18.84 -17.65 -14.45
C GLN A 355 18.49 -16.93 -15.77
N GLY A 356 17.36 -17.24 -16.41
CA GLY A 356 16.88 -16.59 -17.62
C GLY A 356 17.34 -17.22 -18.94
N ALA A 357 18.10 -18.32 -18.91
CA ALA A 357 18.50 -19.02 -20.13
C ALA A 357 17.30 -19.74 -20.77
N THR A 358 17.03 -19.48 -22.06
CA THR A 358 15.97 -20.14 -22.81
C THR A 358 16.41 -21.56 -23.18
N LEU A 359 15.63 -22.56 -22.76
CA LEU A 359 15.84 -23.97 -23.06
C LEU A 359 15.02 -24.43 -24.25
N ILE A 360 13.76 -24.01 -24.30
CA ILE A 360 12.82 -24.37 -25.37
C ILE A 360 12.04 -23.11 -25.73
N GLN A 361 11.82 -22.93 -27.03
CA GLN A 361 10.93 -21.90 -27.58
C GLN A 361 10.17 -22.48 -28.75
N LEU A 362 8.85 -22.34 -28.72
CA LEU A 362 7.95 -22.80 -29.77
C LEU A 362 6.71 -21.93 -29.85
N GLU A 363 5.93 -22.08 -30.90
CA GLU A 363 4.64 -21.44 -31.09
C GLU A 363 3.54 -22.53 -31.06
N ALA A 364 2.46 -22.25 -30.33
CA ALA A 364 1.32 -23.13 -30.22
C ALA A 364 0.56 -23.15 -31.56
N THR A 365 0.54 -24.28 -32.24
CA THR A 365 -0.22 -24.47 -33.49
C THR A 365 -1.70 -24.75 -33.24
N ASP A 366 -2.01 -25.32 -32.08
CA ASP A 366 -3.34 -25.69 -31.63
C ASP A 366 -3.60 -25.21 -30.20
N ASN A 367 -4.84 -25.35 -29.72
CA ASN A 367 -5.21 -24.99 -28.36
C ASN A 367 -4.59 -25.92 -27.30
N VAL A 368 -3.99 -27.03 -27.68
CA VAL A 368 -3.30 -27.97 -26.80
C VAL A 368 -1.93 -28.28 -27.38
N THR A 369 -0.89 -27.85 -26.71
CA THR A 369 0.51 -28.12 -27.08
C THR A 369 1.12 -29.11 -26.11
N LYS A 370 1.79 -30.14 -26.64
CA LYS A 370 2.51 -31.15 -25.85
C LYS A 370 4.01 -30.84 -25.91
N LEU A 371 4.61 -30.60 -24.74
CA LEU A 371 6.03 -30.30 -24.60
C LEU A 371 6.73 -31.43 -23.84
N PRO A 372 7.54 -32.27 -24.55
CA PRO A 372 8.36 -33.28 -23.89
C PRO A 372 9.42 -32.65 -23.00
N VAL A 373 9.46 -33.03 -21.73
CA VAL A 373 10.47 -32.55 -20.78
C VAL A 373 11.60 -33.57 -20.70
N ASN A 374 12.47 -33.55 -21.74
CA ASN A 374 13.60 -34.48 -21.85
C ASN A 374 14.89 -33.74 -21.48
N ASN A 375 15.79 -34.43 -20.79
CA ASN A 375 17.13 -33.92 -20.45
C ASN A 375 17.14 -32.64 -19.57
N LEU A 376 16.09 -32.40 -18.81
CA LEU A 376 16.09 -31.34 -17.78
C LEU A 376 16.55 -31.94 -16.45
N SER A 377 17.46 -31.24 -15.78
CA SER A 377 17.87 -31.61 -14.42
C SER A 377 16.72 -31.38 -13.46
N GLN A 378 16.68 -32.13 -12.37
CA GLN A 378 15.75 -31.86 -11.26
C GLN A 378 15.91 -30.40 -10.81
N GLY A 379 14.80 -29.68 -10.74
CA GLY A 379 14.85 -28.26 -10.40
C GLY A 379 13.58 -27.49 -10.76
N ILE A 380 13.70 -26.17 -10.70
CA ILE A 380 12.64 -25.22 -11.00
C ILE A 380 12.93 -24.53 -12.34
N TYR A 381 11.92 -24.48 -13.18
CA TYR A 381 11.95 -23.81 -14.49
C TYR A 381 10.75 -22.88 -14.60
N LEU A 382 10.82 -21.89 -15.49
CA LEU A 382 9.73 -20.98 -15.78
C LEU A 382 9.25 -21.20 -17.21
N LEU A 383 7.96 -21.48 -17.37
CA LEU A 383 7.29 -21.57 -18.66
C LEU A 383 6.52 -20.26 -18.89
N THR A 384 6.87 -19.55 -19.94
CA THR A 384 6.20 -18.30 -20.31
C THR A 384 5.38 -18.51 -21.56
N ILE A 385 4.12 -18.10 -21.51
CA ILE A 385 3.18 -18.12 -22.64
C ILE A 385 2.81 -16.67 -22.94
N THR A 386 3.03 -16.24 -24.17
CA THR A 386 2.75 -14.87 -24.64
C THR A 386 1.83 -14.92 -25.85
N ASN A 387 0.74 -14.18 -25.82
CA ASN A 387 -0.20 -14.02 -26.94
C ASN A 387 -0.65 -12.55 -27.04
N ASN A 388 -1.61 -12.26 -27.91
CA ASN A 388 -2.16 -10.92 -28.13
C ASN A 388 -2.99 -10.38 -26.93
N THR A 389 -3.34 -11.22 -25.96
CA THR A 389 -4.08 -10.83 -24.75
C THR A 389 -3.17 -10.60 -23.55
N GLY A 390 -1.86 -10.98 -23.65
CA GLY A 390 -0.90 -10.76 -22.57
C GLY A 390 0.14 -11.85 -22.43
N LYS A 391 0.85 -11.83 -21.32
CA LYS A 391 1.92 -12.77 -20.96
C LYS A 391 1.57 -13.48 -19.66
N GLN A 392 1.65 -14.82 -19.67
CA GLN A 392 1.48 -15.66 -18.49
C GLN A 392 2.78 -16.42 -18.21
N THR A 393 3.12 -16.63 -16.94
CA THR A 393 4.33 -17.37 -16.54
C THR A 393 3.97 -18.43 -15.50
N PHE A 394 4.40 -19.66 -15.76
CA PHE A 394 4.15 -20.83 -14.91
C PHE A 394 5.47 -21.34 -14.34
N LYS A 395 5.49 -21.63 -13.05
CA LYS A 395 6.59 -22.35 -12.40
C LYS A 395 6.44 -23.85 -12.67
N ILE A 396 7.42 -24.45 -13.29
CA ILE A 396 7.47 -25.91 -13.56
C ILE A 396 8.49 -26.54 -12.61
N ILE A 397 8.06 -27.58 -11.90
CA ILE A 397 8.91 -28.36 -11.00
C ILE A 397 9.22 -29.68 -11.67
N VAL A 398 10.48 -29.90 -11.99
CA VAL A 398 10.99 -31.19 -12.51
C VAL A 398 11.56 -32.00 -11.36
N LYS A 399 11.06 -33.24 -11.20
CA LYS A 399 11.49 -34.20 -10.18
C LYS A 399 12.51 -35.18 -10.72
#